data_800c42787670ec24d4f27dd80ea44bae
#
_entry.id   800c42787670ec24d4f27dd80ea44bae
#
_cell.length_a   1.000
_cell.length_b   1.000
_cell.length_c   1.000
_cell.angle_alpha   90.00
_cell.angle_beta   90.00
_cell.angle_gamma   90.00
#
_symmetry.space_group_name_H-M   'P 1'
#
loop_
_entity.id
_entity.type
_entity.pdbx_description
1 polymer ?
#
loop_
_entity_poly.entity_id
_entity_poly.type
_entity_poly.pdbx_seq_one_letter_code
_entity_poly.pdbx_strand_id
1 'polypeptide(L)'
;MALRALTAKAPTDVVVLSALRTPITRAGRGPLKDAYPEELLAAVLARTVSSHPNLPPSAIADVAVGTVLSELGGSKAARAALNSIRGISPHATSLYTVNRACASSLQSIAAIAGAIQTGTIDTGIAAGMESMSRNYGSRAIPTAYWPALADAAVAGKDATDCFMPMGLTSENVAARYGIDRASQDALALESHRRAAAAQAAGHFTREIVPVTTRFTPLPPKNGTASEADLAERTVTANADDGVRPQTTRESLAKLKPAFTADGTSTAGNSSQVSDGAAALLLMRRSTATELGLSSAIMGKFGGAVCVGCAPSEMGLGPVHAVPALLNRLGLRTTDVDRWEINEAFASQAVYSIQALGLEDAYAQGKVNPDGGAIALGHPLGATGARLAVTALHGLERTGGHVSVVSMCVGTGMGMAGVFVRE
;
A
#
# COMPACT_ATOMS: atom_id res chain seq x y z
N MET A 1 -19.30 -19.76 -13.58
CA MET A 1 -19.60 -20.33 -12.24
C MET A 1 -18.78 -19.66 -11.15
N ALA A 2 -17.47 -19.56 -11.27
CA ALA A 2 -16.57 -19.02 -10.23
C ALA A 2 -16.90 -17.57 -9.82
N LEU A 3 -17.07 -16.65 -10.77
CA LEU A 3 -17.44 -15.27 -10.49
C LEU A 3 -18.76 -15.17 -9.69
N ARG A 4 -19.77 -15.97 -10.07
CA ARG A 4 -21.06 -16.03 -9.36
C ARG A 4 -20.90 -16.56 -7.93
N ALA A 5 -20.02 -17.53 -7.71
CA ALA A 5 -19.72 -18.04 -6.37
C ALA A 5 -18.98 -16.98 -5.53
N LEU A 6 -18.02 -16.28 -6.14
CA LEU A 6 -17.27 -15.20 -5.48
C LEU A 6 -18.19 -14.02 -5.08
N THR A 7 -19.16 -13.64 -5.91
CA THR A 7 -20.08 -12.52 -5.65
C THR A 7 -21.28 -12.91 -4.79
N ALA A 8 -21.55 -14.22 -4.59
CA ALA A 8 -22.63 -14.68 -3.72
C ALA A 8 -22.39 -14.25 -2.26
N LYS A 9 -23.46 -13.89 -1.56
CA LYS A 9 -23.41 -13.45 -0.16
C LYS A 9 -23.63 -14.64 0.78
N ALA A 10 -22.73 -14.83 1.73
CA ALA A 10 -22.82 -15.87 2.76
C ALA A 10 -22.67 -15.25 4.16
N PRO A 11 -23.36 -15.77 5.18
CA PRO A 11 -23.23 -15.28 6.57
C PRO A 11 -21.79 -15.28 7.11
N THR A 12 -20.97 -16.17 6.57
CA THR A 12 -19.56 -16.35 6.94
C THR A 12 -18.59 -15.48 6.17
N ASP A 13 -19.06 -14.68 5.19
CA ASP A 13 -18.19 -13.76 4.46
C ASP A 13 -17.48 -12.79 5.40
N VAL A 14 -16.25 -12.42 5.03
CA VAL A 14 -15.51 -11.32 5.67
C VAL A 14 -15.81 -10.05 4.90
N VAL A 15 -16.64 -9.19 5.50
CA VAL A 15 -17.05 -7.92 4.89
C VAL A 15 -16.20 -6.76 5.37
N VAL A 16 -16.06 -5.75 4.52
CA VAL A 16 -15.37 -4.49 4.81
C VAL A 16 -16.41 -3.42 5.06
N LEU A 17 -16.39 -2.84 6.25
CA LEU A 17 -17.32 -1.79 6.68
C LEU A 17 -16.72 -0.39 6.53
N SER A 18 -15.41 -0.29 6.63
CA SER A 18 -14.66 0.97 6.49
C SER A 18 -13.33 0.70 5.82
N ALA A 19 -12.95 1.60 4.92
CA ALA A 19 -11.67 1.59 4.23
C ALA A 19 -11.16 3.04 4.12
N LEU A 20 -10.15 3.38 4.93
CA LEU A 20 -9.67 4.75 5.11
C LEU A 20 -8.15 4.80 5.09
N ARG A 21 -7.60 5.96 4.72
CA ARG A 21 -6.16 6.24 4.74
C ARG A 21 -5.87 7.69 5.11
N THR A 22 -4.69 7.95 5.58
CA THR A 22 -4.16 9.32 5.62
C THR A 22 -3.84 9.80 4.20
N PRO A 23 -3.59 11.10 3.98
CA PRO A 23 -2.81 11.52 2.82
C PRO A 23 -1.49 10.75 2.80
N ILE A 24 -0.95 10.51 1.60
CA ILE A 24 0.41 10.03 1.41
C ILE A 24 1.25 11.23 1.01
N THR A 25 2.32 11.49 1.76
CA THR A 25 3.15 12.66 1.53
C THR A 25 4.62 12.29 1.37
N ARG A 26 5.35 13.11 0.62
CA ARG A 26 6.77 12.87 0.33
C ARG A 26 7.60 12.88 1.60
N ALA A 27 8.34 11.82 1.81
CA ALA A 27 9.25 11.72 2.95
C ALA A 27 10.29 12.84 2.97
N GLY A 28 10.58 13.35 4.15
CA GLY A 28 11.54 14.40 4.41
C GLY A 28 11.17 15.80 3.88
N ARG A 29 10.00 15.95 3.21
CA ARG A 29 9.59 17.22 2.58
C ARG A 29 8.11 17.54 2.70
N GLY A 30 7.26 16.53 2.65
CA GLY A 30 5.81 16.68 2.69
C GLY A 30 5.30 17.11 4.06
N PRO A 31 4.01 17.48 4.17
CA PRO A 31 3.44 17.97 5.41
C PRO A 31 3.43 16.95 6.57
N LEU A 32 3.60 15.66 6.29
CA LEU A 32 3.69 14.60 7.32
C LEU A 32 5.13 14.23 7.70
N LYS A 33 6.16 14.92 7.18
CA LYS A 33 7.57 14.55 7.41
C LYS A 33 8.00 14.51 8.88
N ASP A 34 7.35 15.28 9.72
CA ASP A 34 7.65 15.37 11.16
C ASP A 34 6.70 14.51 12.01
N ALA A 35 5.64 13.95 11.42
CA ALA A 35 4.72 13.03 12.09
C ALA A 35 5.40 11.69 12.43
N TYR A 36 5.01 11.09 13.55
CA TYR A 36 5.39 9.72 13.87
C TYR A 36 4.47 8.71 13.15
N PRO A 37 4.96 7.52 12.78
CA PRO A 37 4.12 6.51 12.12
C PRO A 37 2.90 6.11 12.99
N GLU A 38 3.06 6.01 14.31
CA GLU A 38 1.98 5.74 15.25
C GLU A 38 0.98 6.90 15.39
N GLU A 39 1.38 8.15 15.14
CA GLU A 39 0.50 9.31 15.07
C GLU A 39 -0.42 9.20 13.82
N LEU A 40 0.15 8.82 12.67
CA LEU A 40 -0.60 8.55 11.44
C LEU A 40 -1.58 7.38 11.63
N LEU A 41 -1.11 6.32 12.29
CA LEU A 41 -1.93 5.16 12.64
C LEU A 41 -3.10 5.57 13.55
N ALA A 42 -2.84 6.34 14.61
CA ALA A 42 -3.87 6.80 15.56
C ALA A 42 -4.96 7.61 14.83
N ALA A 43 -4.57 8.48 13.89
CA ALA A 43 -5.53 9.30 13.13
C ALA A 43 -6.49 8.41 12.30
N VAL A 44 -5.96 7.44 11.55
CA VAL A 44 -6.79 6.58 10.72
C VAL A 44 -7.62 5.59 11.55
N LEU A 45 -7.08 5.04 12.64
CA LEU A 45 -7.81 4.14 13.53
C LEU A 45 -8.96 4.88 14.24
N ALA A 46 -8.70 6.08 14.78
CA ALA A 46 -9.72 6.88 15.45
C ALA A 46 -10.90 7.18 14.50
N ARG A 47 -10.61 7.51 13.25
CA ARG A 47 -11.65 7.74 12.24
C ARG A 47 -12.39 6.45 11.88
N THR A 48 -11.68 5.34 11.73
CA THR A 48 -12.28 4.01 11.46
C THR A 48 -13.28 3.64 12.55
N VAL A 49 -12.91 3.76 13.82
CA VAL A 49 -13.79 3.47 14.96
C VAL A 49 -14.99 4.44 15.01
N SER A 50 -14.76 5.75 14.84
CA SER A 50 -15.82 6.76 14.94
C SER A 50 -16.78 6.77 13.74
N SER A 51 -16.44 6.16 12.62
CA SER A 51 -17.31 6.06 11.44
C SER A 51 -18.52 5.16 11.63
N HIS A 52 -18.51 4.32 12.66
CA HIS A 52 -19.57 3.36 12.95
C HIS A 52 -20.03 3.50 14.41
N PRO A 53 -20.83 4.53 14.75
CA PRO A 53 -21.23 4.82 16.14
C PRO A 53 -22.06 3.69 16.78
N ASN A 54 -22.70 2.85 15.97
CA ASN A 54 -23.45 1.69 16.44
C ASN A 54 -22.56 0.46 16.71
N LEU A 55 -21.30 0.48 16.30
CA LEU A 55 -20.34 -0.57 16.63
C LEU A 55 -19.75 -0.29 18.02
N PRO A 56 -20.00 -1.13 19.02
CA PRO A 56 -19.29 -1.00 20.30
C PRO A 56 -17.78 -1.18 20.05
N PRO A 57 -16.91 -0.24 20.47
CA PRO A 57 -15.47 -0.41 20.27
C PRO A 57 -14.90 -1.70 20.88
N SER A 58 -15.55 -2.20 21.94
CA SER A 58 -15.20 -3.48 22.59
C SER A 58 -15.49 -4.72 21.71
N ALA A 59 -16.27 -4.57 20.64
CA ALA A 59 -16.47 -5.64 19.66
C ALA A 59 -15.28 -5.84 18.73
N ILE A 60 -14.36 -4.87 18.64
CA ILE A 60 -13.10 -4.99 17.89
C ILE A 60 -12.15 -5.85 18.71
N ALA A 61 -12.02 -7.12 18.33
CA ALA A 61 -11.25 -8.10 19.11
C ALA A 61 -9.73 -7.99 18.86
N ASP A 62 -9.31 -7.73 17.61
CA ASP A 62 -7.90 -7.68 17.28
C ASP A 62 -7.57 -6.65 16.19
N VAL A 63 -6.32 -6.16 16.21
CA VAL A 63 -5.78 -5.21 15.25
C VAL A 63 -4.45 -5.71 14.72
N ALA A 64 -4.33 -5.94 13.42
CA ALA A 64 -3.08 -6.26 12.76
C ALA A 64 -2.53 -5.03 12.03
N VAL A 65 -1.26 -4.68 12.29
CA VAL A 65 -0.64 -3.47 11.74
C VAL A 65 0.60 -3.82 10.92
N GLY A 66 0.54 -3.58 9.61
CA GLY A 66 1.69 -3.71 8.72
C GLY A 66 2.67 -2.55 8.90
N THR A 67 3.96 -2.86 9.12
CA THR A 67 5.03 -1.88 9.14
C THR A 67 6.35 -2.55 8.79
N VAL A 68 7.28 -1.82 8.17
CA VAL A 68 8.56 -2.35 7.71
C VAL A 68 9.71 -1.76 8.51
N LEU A 69 9.73 -0.44 8.67
CA LEU A 69 10.88 0.33 9.14
C LEU A 69 10.77 0.75 10.62
N SER A 70 9.63 0.49 11.26
CA SER A 70 9.42 0.91 12.65
C SER A 70 10.34 0.18 13.61
N GLU A 71 10.86 0.91 14.61
CA GLU A 71 11.71 0.35 15.65
C GLU A 71 11.06 -0.80 16.39
N LEU A 72 11.85 -1.82 16.72
CA LEU A 72 11.40 -3.00 17.47
C LEU A 72 10.12 -3.61 16.85
N GLY A 73 10.02 -3.57 15.51
CA GLY A 73 8.84 -4.06 14.80
C GLY A 73 7.57 -3.22 14.98
N GLY A 74 7.65 -2.04 15.61
CA GLY A 74 6.55 -1.09 15.77
C GLY A 74 5.45 -1.48 16.76
N SER A 75 5.51 -2.65 17.39
CA SER A 75 4.37 -3.19 18.17
C SER A 75 4.01 -2.34 19.40
N LYS A 76 5.02 -1.84 20.13
CA LYS A 76 4.77 -0.98 21.31
C LYS A 76 4.13 0.34 20.94
N ALA A 77 4.64 1.01 19.89
CA ALA A 77 4.13 2.29 19.41
C ALA A 77 2.71 2.13 18.83
N ALA A 78 2.48 1.11 18.02
CA ALA A 78 1.15 0.81 17.47
C ALA A 78 0.13 0.48 18.58
N ARG A 79 0.54 -0.30 19.61
CA ARG A 79 -0.32 -0.62 20.74
C ARG A 79 -0.65 0.63 21.58
N ALA A 80 0.32 1.51 21.79
CA ALA A 80 0.09 2.78 22.49
C ALA A 80 -0.87 3.68 21.70
N ALA A 81 -0.69 3.78 20.38
CA ALA A 81 -1.59 4.50 19.49
C ALA A 81 -3.04 3.95 19.58
N LEU A 82 -3.21 2.63 19.51
CA LEU A 82 -4.53 2.02 19.66
C LEU A 82 -5.18 2.34 21.01
N ASN A 83 -4.42 2.22 22.09
CA ASN A 83 -4.91 2.49 23.44
C ASN A 83 -5.24 3.97 23.70
N SER A 84 -4.72 4.89 22.88
CA SER A 84 -5.07 6.31 22.95
C SER A 84 -6.44 6.64 22.34
N ILE A 85 -7.06 5.71 21.61
CA ILE A 85 -8.32 5.93 20.92
C ILE A 85 -9.47 5.78 21.90
N ARG A 86 -10.30 6.82 21.95
CA ARG A 86 -11.47 6.84 22.84
C ARG A 86 -12.40 5.66 22.55
N GLY A 87 -12.74 4.93 23.60
CA GLY A 87 -13.66 3.78 23.56
C GLY A 87 -12.98 2.43 23.34
N ILE A 88 -11.75 2.39 22.87
CA ILE A 88 -10.98 1.15 22.80
C ILE A 88 -10.62 0.70 24.23
N SER A 89 -10.89 -0.55 24.53
CA SER A 89 -10.52 -1.18 25.82
C SER A 89 -9.26 -2.01 25.66
N PRO A 90 -8.22 -1.76 26.45
CA PRO A 90 -7.01 -2.60 26.43
C PRO A 90 -7.26 -4.03 26.88
N HIS A 91 -8.40 -4.31 27.50
CA HIS A 91 -8.82 -5.64 27.96
C HIS A 91 -9.62 -6.40 26.90
N ALA A 92 -10.24 -5.71 25.93
CA ALA A 92 -11.09 -6.33 24.91
C ALA A 92 -10.38 -6.44 23.55
N THR A 93 -9.50 -5.49 23.22
CA THR A 93 -8.86 -5.40 21.92
C THR A 93 -7.37 -5.74 22.03
N SER A 94 -6.90 -6.73 21.32
CA SER A 94 -5.47 -7.03 21.15
C SER A 94 -4.87 -6.31 19.93
N LEU A 95 -3.54 -6.36 19.81
CA LEU A 95 -2.83 -5.83 18.64
C LEU A 95 -1.53 -6.57 18.45
N TYR A 96 -1.18 -6.82 17.19
CA TYR A 96 0.16 -7.22 16.77
C TYR A 96 0.59 -6.50 15.49
N THR A 97 1.89 -6.50 15.23
CA THR A 97 2.45 -5.97 13.99
C THR A 97 2.95 -7.11 13.10
N VAL A 98 2.95 -6.86 11.78
CA VAL A 98 3.43 -7.81 10.79
C VAL A 98 4.34 -7.11 9.79
N ASN A 99 5.45 -7.78 9.44
CA ASN A 99 6.37 -7.33 8.40
C ASN A 99 6.46 -8.38 7.28
N ARG A 100 5.90 -8.05 6.13
CA ARG A 100 6.05 -8.73 4.85
C ARG A 100 6.53 -7.70 3.81
N ALA A 101 7.56 -6.94 4.17
CA ALA A 101 8.08 -5.83 3.37
C ALA A 101 6.91 -4.99 2.79
N CYS A 102 6.92 -4.67 1.49
CA CYS A 102 5.89 -3.83 0.85
C CYS A 102 4.45 -4.32 1.02
N ALA A 103 4.22 -5.63 1.25
CA ALA A 103 2.88 -6.22 1.39
C ALA A 103 2.41 -6.34 2.85
N SER A 104 3.07 -5.70 3.81
CA SER A 104 2.77 -5.88 5.24
C SER A 104 1.30 -5.62 5.59
N SER A 105 0.68 -4.55 5.09
CA SER A 105 -0.74 -4.29 5.37
C SER A 105 -1.71 -5.13 4.53
N LEU A 106 -1.32 -5.61 3.36
CA LEU A 106 -2.13 -6.62 2.67
C LEU A 106 -2.10 -7.95 3.42
N GLN A 107 -0.95 -8.29 4.05
CA GLN A 107 -0.85 -9.42 4.97
C GLN A 107 -1.69 -9.21 6.23
N SER A 108 -1.76 -7.98 6.77
CA SER A 108 -2.65 -7.66 7.90
C SER A 108 -4.12 -7.94 7.53
N ILE A 109 -4.55 -7.56 6.32
CA ILE A 109 -5.91 -7.84 5.82
C ILE A 109 -6.14 -9.36 5.75
N ALA A 110 -5.21 -10.11 5.15
CA ALA A 110 -5.33 -11.55 5.04
C ALA A 110 -5.34 -12.25 6.40
N ALA A 111 -4.58 -11.75 7.37
CA ALA A 111 -4.50 -12.34 8.71
C ALA A 111 -5.79 -12.10 9.52
N ILE A 112 -6.29 -10.88 9.57
CA ILE A 112 -7.57 -10.56 10.24
C ILE A 112 -8.73 -11.29 9.56
N ALA A 113 -8.76 -11.31 8.21
CA ALA A 113 -9.78 -12.05 7.48
C ALA A 113 -9.73 -13.56 7.79
N GLY A 114 -8.54 -14.15 7.88
CA GLY A 114 -8.35 -15.55 8.28
C GLY A 114 -8.87 -15.82 9.69
N ALA A 115 -8.58 -14.96 10.66
CA ALA A 115 -9.08 -15.10 12.01
C ALA A 115 -10.62 -15.00 12.08
N ILE A 116 -11.24 -14.14 11.26
CA ILE A 116 -12.70 -14.06 11.14
C ILE A 116 -13.26 -15.33 10.48
N GLN A 117 -12.65 -15.81 9.40
CA GLN A 117 -13.11 -17.02 8.69
C GLN A 117 -13.07 -18.27 9.58
N THR A 118 -12.03 -18.41 10.42
CA THR A 118 -11.89 -19.54 11.34
C THR A 118 -12.74 -19.41 12.61
N GLY A 119 -13.41 -18.28 12.83
CA GLY A 119 -14.22 -18.04 14.02
C GLY A 119 -13.42 -17.70 15.28
N THR A 120 -12.14 -17.35 15.13
CA THR A 120 -11.31 -16.89 16.24
C THR A 120 -11.76 -15.52 16.74
N ILE A 121 -12.17 -14.66 15.83
CA ILE A 121 -12.76 -13.34 16.08
C ILE A 121 -13.90 -13.08 15.11
N ASP A 122 -14.80 -12.17 15.42
CA ASP A 122 -15.87 -11.73 14.52
C ASP A 122 -15.62 -10.35 13.91
N THR A 123 -14.79 -9.53 14.55
CA THR A 123 -14.47 -8.17 14.10
C THR A 123 -13.02 -7.83 14.40
N GLY A 124 -12.34 -7.25 13.43
CA GLY A 124 -10.97 -6.77 13.60
C GLY A 124 -10.63 -5.64 12.64
N ILE A 125 -9.53 -4.95 12.91
CA ILE A 125 -8.98 -3.91 12.04
C ILE A 125 -7.68 -4.41 11.43
N ALA A 126 -7.58 -4.30 10.11
CA ALA A 126 -6.33 -4.49 9.38
C ALA A 126 -5.80 -3.12 8.96
N ALA A 127 -4.60 -2.79 9.40
CA ALA A 127 -4.00 -1.49 9.18
C ALA A 127 -2.55 -1.61 8.68
N GLY A 128 -2.00 -0.47 8.27
CA GLY A 128 -0.58 -0.29 8.02
C GLY A 128 -0.15 1.13 8.30
N MET A 129 1.09 1.29 8.75
CA MET A 129 1.71 2.57 9.00
C MET A 129 3.15 2.58 8.51
N GLU A 130 3.61 3.71 7.98
CA GLU A 130 5.02 3.91 7.67
C GLU A 130 5.38 5.39 7.72
N SER A 131 6.55 5.71 8.28
CA SER A 131 7.20 7.00 8.07
C SER A 131 8.60 6.76 7.53
N MET A 132 8.75 6.95 6.22
CA MET A 132 10.06 6.89 5.58
C MET A 132 10.88 8.18 5.82
N SER A 133 10.24 9.26 6.28
CA SER A 133 10.92 10.45 6.79
C SER A 133 11.80 10.13 7.99
N ARG A 134 11.31 9.29 8.92
CA ARG A 134 12.00 9.00 10.19
C ARG A 134 12.91 7.79 10.14
N ASN A 135 12.55 6.78 9.36
CA ASN A 135 13.15 5.45 9.55
C ASN A 135 13.84 4.88 8.31
N TYR A 136 13.82 5.55 7.14
CA TYR A 136 14.27 4.93 5.89
C TYR A 136 15.78 4.67 5.85
N GLY A 137 16.61 5.68 6.07
CA GLY A 137 18.06 5.61 5.79
C GLY A 137 18.81 4.53 6.58
N SER A 138 18.44 4.32 7.85
CA SER A 138 19.18 3.43 8.77
C SER A 138 18.60 2.02 8.87
N ARG A 139 17.46 1.73 8.24
CA ARG A 139 16.70 0.48 8.46
C ARG A 139 16.20 -0.22 7.21
N ALA A 140 16.46 0.37 6.05
CA ALA A 140 16.04 -0.22 4.77
C ALA A 140 16.80 -1.50 4.43
N ILE A 141 18.08 -1.58 4.85
CA ILE A 141 18.93 -2.76 4.70
C ILE A 141 19.70 -2.97 6.02
N PRO A 142 19.71 -4.20 6.55
CA PRO A 142 20.52 -4.51 7.75
C PRO A 142 21.99 -4.20 7.54
N THR A 143 22.62 -3.56 8.53
CA THR A 143 24.07 -3.26 8.52
C THR A 143 24.90 -4.34 9.22
N ALA A 144 24.26 -5.21 10.01
CA ALA A 144 24.87 -6.34 10.69
C ALA A 144 23.96 -7.57 10.56
N TYR A 145 24.49 -8.64 10.02
CA TYR A 145 23.81 -9.93 9.84
C TYR A 145 24.85 -11.05 9.85
N TRP A 146 24.43 -12.29 9.86
CA TRP A 146 25.33 -13.45 9.80
C TRP A 146 26.25 -13.39 8.58
N PRO A 147 27.58 -13.30 8.78
CA PRO A 147 28.53 -13.00 7.68
C PRO A 147 28.48 -13.99 6.51
N ALA A 148 28.15 -15.27 6.78
CA ALA A 148 28.02 -16.26 5.72
C ALA A 148 26.96 -15.90 4.64
N LEU A 149 25.95 -15.10 4.99
CA LEU A 149 24.92 -14.64 4.04
C LEU A 149 25.45 -13.62 3.03
N ALA A 150 26.62 -13.03 3.26
CA ALA A 150 27.27 -12.12 2.31
C ALA A 150 28.07 -12.87 1.23
N ASP A 151 28.33 -14.16 1.40
CA ASP A 151 29.12 -14.98 0.49
C ASP A 151 28.23 -15.96 -0.27
N ALA A 152 28.02 -15.68 -1.56
CA ALA A 152 27.21 -16.53 -2.43
C ALA A 152 27.78 -17.97 -2.61
N ALA A 153 29.10 -18.15 -2.42
CA ALA A 153 29.70 -19.48 -2.47
C ALA A 153 29.33 -20.33 -1.24
N VAL A 154 29.00 -19.70 -0.12
CA VAL A 154 28.62 -20.36 1.13
C VAL A 154 27.10 -20.48 1.26
N ALA A 155 26.37 -19.37 1.10
CA ALA A 155 24.92 -19.31 1.35
C ALA A 155 24.06 -19.50 0.10
N GLY A 156 24.67 -19.43 -1.09
CA GLY A 156 23.96 -19.39 -2.36
C GLY A 156 23.52 -18.00 -2.77
N LYS A 157 23.35 -17.81 -4.09
CA LYS A 157 23.03 -16.52 -4.69
C LYS A 157 21.70 -15.95 -4.18
N ASP A 158 20.66 -16.73 -4.06
CA ASP A 158 19.34 -16.25 -3.64
C ASP A 158 19.35 -15.71 -2.20
N ALA A 159 20.16 -16.30 -1.31
CA ALA A 159 20.32 -15.78 0.05
C ALA A 159 21.01 -14.41 0.06
N THR A 160 22.09 -14.27 -0.70
CA THR A 160 22.82 -13.01 -0.86
C THR A 160 21.96 -11.92 -1.49
N ASP A 161 21.19 -12.26 -2.53
CA ASP A 161 20.31 -11.36 -3.27
C ASP A 161 19.16 -10.80 -2.40
N CYS A 162 18.82 -11.44 -1.26
CA CYS A 162 17.85 -10.88 -0.29
C CYS A 162 18.28 -9.51 0.26
N PHE A 163 19.57 -9.19 0.24
CA PHE A 163 20.13 -7.92 0.69
C PHE A 163 20.37 -6.92 -0.46
N MET A 164 20.00 -7.30 -1.69
CA MET A 164 20.16 -6.45 -2.86
C MET A 164 19.34 -5.15 -2.72
N PRO A 165 19.91 -3.97 -2.99
CA PRO A 165 19.16 -2.72 -3.06
C PRO A 165 18.02 -2.82 -4.09
N MET A 166 16.82 -2.34 -3.71
CA MET A 166 15.62 -2.48 -4.54
C MET A 166 15.74 -1.85 -5.93
N GLY A 167 16.52 -0.76 -6.06
CA GLY A 167 16.78 -0.16 -7.37
C GLY A 167 17.55 -1.07 -8.32
N LEU A 168 18.46 -1.91 -7.80
CA LEU A 168 19.17 -2.90 -8.62
C LEU A 168 18.24 -4.01 -9.08
N THR A 169 17.26 -4.43 -8.27
CA THR A 169 16.24 -5.40 -8.72
C THR A 169 15.38 -4.84 -9.83
N SER A 170 15.12 -3.52 -9.83
CA SER A 170 14.43 -2.82 -10.93
C SER A 170 15.24 -2.85 -12.22
N GLU A 171 16.54 -2.58 -12.15
CA GLU A 171 17.44 -2.65 -13.32
C GLU A 171 17.56 -4.08 -13.85
N ASN A 172 17.61 -5.08 -12.97
CA ASN A 172 17.61 -6.50 -13.40
C ASN A 172 16.36 -6.86 -14.20
N VAL A 173 15.17 -6.43 -13.75
CA VAL A 173 13.93 -6.65 -14.49
C VAL A 173 13.95 -5.91 -15.82
N ALA A 174 14.39 -4.63 -15.85
CA ALA A 174 14.48 -3.85 -17.07
C ALA A 174 15.40 -4.52 -18.11
N ALA A 175 16.59 -4.90 -17.68
CA ALA A 175 17.58 -5.54 -18.56
C ALA A 175 17.14 -6.91 -19.07
N ARG A 176 16.62 -7.77 -18.19
CA ARG A 176 16.26 -9.15 -18.51
C ARG A 176 15.05 -9.25 -19.42
N TYR A 177 14.06 -8.38 -19.22
CA TYR A 177 12.80 -8.42 -19.95
C TYR A 177 12.67 -7.32 -21.01
N GLY A 178 13.74 -6.58 -21.29
CA GLY A 178 13.80 -5.60 -22.37
C GLY A 178 12.89 -4.38 -22.15
N ILE A 179 12.67 -3.97 -20.90
CA ILE A 179 11.86 -2.79 -20.57
C ILE A 179 12.72 -1.54 -20.67
N ASP A 180 12.58 -0.81 -21.75
CA ASP A 180 13.37 0.37 -22.03
C ASP A 180 12.97 1.59 -21.15
N ARG A 181 13.83 2.60 -21.15
CA ARG A 181 13.63 3.85 -20.44
C ARG A 181 12.38 4.60 -20.90
N ALA A 182 12.09 4.58 -22.19
CA ALA A 182 10.96 5.31 -22.77
C ALA A 182 9.62 4.75 -22.30
N SER A 183 9.50 3.42 -22.25
CA SER A 183 8.32 2.72 -21.71
C SER A 183 8.12 3.00 -20.23
N GLN A 184 9.20 3.02 -19.45
CA GLN A 184 9.16 3.36 -18.02
C GLN A 184 8.71 4.80 -17.78
N ASP A 185 9.26 5.75 -18.54
CA ASP A 185 8.87 7.17 -18.42
C ASP A 185 7.44 7.41 -18.92
N ALA A 186 6.96 6.65 -19.92
CA ALA A 186 5.57 6.73 -20.37
C ALA A 186 4.58 6.28 -19.29
N LEU A 187 4.88 5.17 -18.58
CA LEU A 187 4.05 4.72 -17.46
C LEU A 187 4.08 5.75 -16.31
N ALA A 188 5.23 6.31 -15.99
CA ALA A 188 5.38 7.32 -14.95
C ALA A 188 4.57 8.60 -15.26
N LEU A 189 4.63 9.06 -16.50
CA LEU A 189 3.83 10.19 -16.98
C LEU A 189 2.33 9.92 -16.82
N GLU A 190 1.87 8.73 -17.24
CA GLU A 190 0.47 8.35 -17.16
C GLU A 190 0.01 8.20 -15.70
N SER A 191 0.85 7.65 -14.81
CA SER A 191 0.57 7.59 -13.37
C SER A 191 0.31 8.98 -12.79
N HIS A 192 1.17 9.96 -13.07
CA HIS A 192 0.96 11.35 -12.63
C HIS A 192 -0.28 11.99 -13.26
N ARG A 193 -0.52 11.77 -14.55
CA ARG A 193 -1.70 12.29 -15.25
C ARG A 193 -3.01 11.78 -14.63
N ARG A 194 -3.08 10.47 -14.38
CA ARG A 194 -4.25 9.82 -13.76
C ARG A 194 -4.45 10.30 -12.32
N ALA A 195 -3.38 10.35 -11.53
CA ALA A 195 -3.46 10.82 -10.14
C ALA A 195 -3.92 12.28 -10.06
N ALA A 196 -3.41 13.16 -10.93
CA ALA A 196 -3.83 14.54 -11.00
C ALA A 196 -5.31 14.70 -11.38
N ALA A 197 -5.78 13.94 -12.37
CA ALA A 197 -7.18 13.92 -12.78
C ALA A 197 -8.09 13.40 -11.64
N ALA A 198 -7.70 12.32 -10.97
CA ALA A 198 -8.43 11.75 -9.85
C ALA A 198 -8.51 12.72 -8.66
N GLN A 199 -7.41 13.39 -8.35
CA GLN A 199 -7.36 14.39 -7.27
C GLN A 199 -8.23 15.60 -7.60
N ALA A 200 -8.18 16.12 -8.83
CA ALA A 200 -9.03 17.22 -9.29
C ALA A 200 -10.53 16.87 -9.30
N ALA A 201 -10.87 15.61 -9.61
CA ALA A 201 -12.22 15.08 -9.57
C ALA A 201 -12.71 14.71 -8.15
N GLY A 202 -11.87 14.85 -7.11
CA GLY A 202 -12.24 14.55 -5.74
C GLY A 202 -12.36 13.05 -5.42
N HIS A 203 -11.76 12.17 -6.23
CA HIS A 203 -11.88 10.71 -6.06
C HIS A 203 -11.37 10.23 -4.70
N PHE A 204 -10.39 10.91 -4.12
CA PHE A 204 -9.78 10.54 -2.83
C PHE A 204 -10.46 11.16 -1.61
N THR A 205 -11.46 12.05 -1.79
CA THR A 205 -12.07 12.80 -0.69
C THR A 205 -12.70 11.91 0.38
N ARG A 206 -13.32 10.79 -0.01
CA ARG A 206 -14.01 9.88 0.92
C ARG A 206 -13.08 8.89 1.60
N GLU A 207 -11.89 8.66 1.06
CA GLU A 207 -10.92 7.71 1.61
C GLU A 207 -9.86 8.39 2.49
N ILE A 208 -9.60 9.70 2.31
CA ILE A 208 -8.59 10.44 3.05
C ILE A 208 -9.12 10.96 4.37
N VAL A 209 -8.41 10.63 5.45
CA VAL A 209 -8.55 11.18 6.79
C VAL A 209 -7.52 12.29 6.94
N PRO A 210 -7.93 13.57 7.11
CA PRO A 210 -6.99 14.65 7.36
C PRO A 210 -6.18 14.41 8.63
N VAL A 211 -4.89 14.78 8.58
CA VAL A 211 -3.97 14.66 9.72
C VAL A 211 -3.44 16.04 10.09
N THR A 212 -3.68 16.44 11.34
CA THR A 212 -3.11 17.68 11.90
C THR A 212 -1.90 17.29 12.73
N THR A 213 -0.74 17.83 12.38
CA THR A 213 0.55 17.49 13.00
C THR A 213 1.50 18.69 13.00
N ARG A 214 2.60 18.57 13.73
CA ARG A 214 3.70 19.55 13.69
C ARG A 214 4.43 19.51 12.35
N PHE A 215 4.99 20.63 11.97
CA PHE A 215 5.79 20.79 10.77
C PHE A 215 6.85 21.87 10.97
N THR A 216 8.11 21.48 10.83
CA THR A 216 9.25 22.40 10.82
C THR A 216 9.65 22.66 9.36
N PRO A 217 9.53 23.89 8.84
CA PRO A 217 9.91 24.21 7.48
C PRO A 217 11.38 23.86 7.22
N LEU A 218 11.68 23.44 6.01
CA LEU A 218 13.05 23.21 5.58
C LEU A 218 13.68 24.53 5.16
N PRO A 219 14.97 24.75 5.44
CA PRO A 219 15.67 25.92 4.95
C PRO A 219 15.62 25.97 3.41
N PRO A 220 15.47 27.14 2.80
CA PRO A 220 15.51 27.28 1.36
C PRO A 220 16.88 26.84 0.82
N LYS A 221 16.89 26.20 -0.36
CA LYS A 221 18.14 25.72 -0.97
C LYS A 221 19.11 26.84 -1.32
N ASN A 222 18.58 28.02 -1.66
CA ASN A 222 19.33 29.22 -2.01
C ASN A 222 18.70 30.40 -1.26
N GLY A 223 19.36 30.89 -0.23
CA GLY A 223 18.91 32.05 0.53
C GLY A 223 19.01 31.89 2.05
N THR A 224 18.83 32.99 2.76
CA THR A 224 18.74 33.04 4.21
C THR A 224 17.27 32.96 4.62
N ALA A 225 16.95 32.03 5.50
CA ALA A 225 15.64 32.00 6.18
C ALA A 225 15.82 32.65 7.56
N SER A 226 14.84 33.40 8.02
CA SER A 226 14.80 33.87 9.40
C SER A 226 14.46 32.72 10.36
N GLU A 227 14.75 32.85 11.65
CA GLU A 227 14.32 31.88 12.67
C GLU A 227 12.80 31.71 12.65
N ALA A 228 12.04 32.78 12.39
CA ALA A 228 10.59 32.73 12.30
C ALA A 228 10.10 31.89 11.10
N ASP A 229 10.81 31.92 9.96
CA ASP A 229 10.48 31.09 8.78
C ASP A 229 10.74 29.59 9.02
N LEU A 230 11.62 29.27 9.95
CA LEU A 230 12.01 27.90 10.32
C LEU A 230 11.32 27.40 11.60
N ALA A 231 10.50 28.25 12.24
CA ALA A 231 9.78 27.87 13.46
C ALA A 231 8.80 26.71 13.20
N GLU A 232 8.74 25.80 14.15
CA GLU A 232 7.74 24.72 14.14
C GLU A 232 6.33 25.31 14.16
N ARG A 233 5.46 24.77 13.32
CA ARG A 233 4.04 25.15 13.25
C ARG A 233 3.15 23.92 13.11
N THR A 234 1.88 24.09 13.42
CA THR A 234 0.86 23.07 13.14
C THR A 234 0.38 23.19 11.70
N VAL A 235 0.29 22.06 11.00
CA VAL A 235 -0.26 21.94 9.65
C VAL A 235 -1.31 20.85 9.59
N THR A 236 -2.27 20.97 8.68
CA THR A 236 -3.23 19.92 8.38
C THR A 236 -2.98 19.42 6.97
N ALA A 237 -2.54 18.16 6.85
CA ALA A 237 -2.43 17.45 5.60
C ALA A 237 -3.79 16.82 5.26
N ASN A 238 -4.35 17.13 4.09
CA ASN A 238 -5.66 16.65 3.64
C ASN A 238 -5.66 16.14 2.20
N ALA A 239 -4.51 16.12 1.54
CA ALA A 239 -4.34 15.64 0.17
C ALA A 239 -2.94 15.02 -0.02
N ASP A 240 -2.82 14.10 -0.97
CA ASP A 240 -1.54 13.54 -1.39
C ASP A 240 -0.68 14.63 -2.03
N ASP A 241 0.57 14.78 -1.60
CA ASP A 241 1.45 15.86 -2.04
C ASP A 241 2.48 15.42 -3.10
N GLY A 242 2.50 14.14 -3.44
CA GLY A 242 3.44 13.55 -4.40
C GLY A 242 3.08 13.82 -5.86
N VAL A 243 1.83 14.10 -6.16
CA VAL A 243 1.29 14.26 -7.52
C VAL A 243 1.90 15.48 -8.22
N ARG A 244 2.37 15.30 -9.47
CA ARG A 244 3.02 16.33 -10.28
C ARG A 244 2.30 16.52 -11.62
N PRO A 245 1.25 17.34 -11.68
CA PRO A 245 0.45 17.53 -12.91
C PRO A 245 1.24 18.06 -14.11
N GLN A 246 2.35 18.77 -13.82
CA GLN A 246 3.22 19.38 -14.84
C GLN A 246 4.30 18.43 -15.39
N THR A 247 4.29 17.14 -15.01
CA THR A 247 5.24 16.18 -15.54
C THR A 247 5.09 16.03 -17.04
N THR A 248 6.21 16.05 -17.78
CA THR A 248 6.26 15.83 -19.23
C THR A 248 7.27 14.75 -19.59
N ARG A 249 7.18 14.21 -20.80
CA ARG A 249 8.17 13.25 -21.32
C ARG A 249 9.58 13.83 -21.33
N GLU A 250 9.71 15.07 -21.75
CA GLU A 250 10.98 15.80 -21.83
C GLU A 250 11.60 16.02 -20.45
N SER A 251 10.76 16.27 -19.42
CA SER A 251 11.23 16.42 -18.05
C SER A 251 11.73 15.11 -17.46
N LEU A 252 11.05 14.01 -17.73
CA LEU A 252 11.46 12.66 -17.31
C LEU A 252 12.72 12.22 -18.03
N ALA A 253 12.82 12.40 -19.35
CA ALA A 253 13.96 11.99 -20.16
C ALA A 253 15.29 12.66 -19.72
N LYS A 254 15.24 13.87 -19.13
CA LYS A 254 16.41 14.59 -18.60
C LYS A 254 16.95 14.03 -17.28
N LEU A 255 16.19 13.17 -16.59
CA LEU A 255 16.62 12.61 -15.33
C LEU A 255 17.72 11.57 -15.52
N LYS A 256 18.75 11.65 -14.68
CA LYS A 256 19.82 10.67 -14.68
C LYS A 256 19.37 9.36 -14.05
N PRO A 257 19.90 8.21 -14.49
CA PRO A 257 19.75 6.95 -13.78
C PRO A 257 20.12 7.09 -12.31
N ALA A 258 19.37 6.40 -11.44
CA ALA A 258 19.52 6.57 -9.98
C ALA A 258 20.36 5.46 -9.33
N PHE A 259 20.50 4.29 -9.97
CA PHE A 259 21.05 3.10 -9.32
C PHE A 259 22.31 2.56 -10.00
N THR A 260 22.40 2.65 -11.33
CA THR A 260 23.58 2.28 -12.11
C THR A 260 23.86 3.38 -13.13
N ALA A 261 25.12 3.50 -13.59
CA ALA A 261 25.53 4.57 -14.51
C ALA A 261 24.73 4.57 -15.82
N ASP A 262 24.51 3.36 -16.39
CA ASP A 262 23.79 3.14 -17.65
C ASP A 262 22.38 2.57 -17.39
N GLY A 263 21.81 2.83 -16.22
CA GLY A 263 20.50 2.33 -15.83
C GLY A 263 19.33 3.03 -16.50
N THR A 264 18.16 2.48 -16.31
CA THR A 264 16.90 2.99 -16.87
C THR A 264 15.95 3.53 -15.78
N SER A 265 16.12 3.09 -14.54
CA SER A 265 15.34 3.54 -13.40
C SER A 265 15.85 4.87 -12.86
N THR A 266 14.97 5.83 -12.69
CA THR A 266 15.24 7.20 -12.25
C THR A 266 14.36 7.60 -11.08
N ALA A 267 14.63 8.73 -10.46
CA ALA A 267 13.75 9.31 -9.46
C ALA A 267 12.35 9.68 -10.01
N GLY A 268 12.18 9.77 -11.34
CA GLY A 268 10.92 10.13 -11.98
C GLY A 268 10.05 8.92 -12.34
N ASN A 269 10.64 7.73 -12.49
CA ASN A 269 9.94 6.51 -12.86
C ASN A 269 10.03 5.41 -11.77
N SER A 270 10.36 5.83 -10.55
CA SER A 270 10.34 5.02 -9.33
C SER A 270 9.31 5.58 -8.35
N SER A 271 8.76 4.73 -7.48
CA SER A 271 7.85 5.18 -6.43
C SER A 271 8.51 6.17 -5.48
N GLN A 272 7.73 7.11 -4.97
CA GLN A 272 8.24 8.10 -4.04
C GLN A 272 8.36 7.49 -2.63
N VAL A 273 9.50 7.72 -1.97
CA VAL A 273 9.62 7.51 -0.52
C VAL A 273 8.62 8.41 0.20
N SER A 274 7.83 7.85 1.11
CA SER A 274 6.60 8.50 1.57
C SER A 274 6.25 8.17 3.01
N ASP A 275 5.38 9.00 3.58
CA ASP A 275 4.77 8.81 4.90
C ASP A 275 3.26 8.60 4.72
N GLY A 276 2.67 7.69 5.48
CA GLY A 276 1.23 7.44 5.45
C GLY A 276 0.78 6.24 6.27
N ALA A 277 -0.53 6.15 6.49
CA ALA A 277 -1.19 5.02 7.13
C ALA A 277 -2.54 4.71 6.45
N ALA A 278 -3.00 3.48 6.58
CA ALA A 278 -4.31 3.05 6.09
C ALA A 278 -4.91 1.99 7.01
N ALA A 279 -6.24 1.89 7.06
CA ALA A 279 -6.95 0.91 7.87
C ALA A 279 -8.26 0.46 7.21
N LEU A 280 -8.59 -0.81 7.38
CA LEU A 280 -9.86 -1.42 7.01
C LEU A 280 -10.49 -2.06 8.24
N LEU A 281 -11.79 -1.81 8.45
CA LEU A 281 -12.59 -2.53 9.44
C LEU A 281 -13.21 -3.76 8.77
N LEU A 282 -12.85 -4.92 9.27
CA LEU A 282 -13.31 -6.22 8.77
C LEU A 282 -14.23 -6.87 9.80
N MET A 283 -15.30 -7.50 9.32
CA MET A 283 -16.29 -8.15 10.19
C MET A 283 -16.88 -9.38 9.51
N ARG A 284 -17.32 -10.35 10.29
CA ARG A 284 -18.18 -11.43 9.80
C ARG A 284 -19.51 -10.85 9.37
N ARG A 285 -20.05 -11.27 8.21
CA ARG A 285 -21.32 -10.74 7.68
C ARG A 285 -22.49 -10.95 8.65
N SER A 286 -22.62 -12.13 9.26
CA SER A 286 -23.69 -12.37 10.25
C SER A 286 -23.63 -11.37 11.40
N THR A 287 -22.45 -11.11 11.93
CA THR A 287 -22.21 -10.11 13.01
C THR A 287 -22.55 -8.69 12.53
N ALA A 288 -22.21 -8.32 11.30
CA ALA A 288 -22.60 -7.02 10.74
C ALA A 288 -24.13 -6.90 10.64
N THR A 289 -24.83 -7.98 10.30
CA THR A 289 -26.29 -8.00 10.23
C THR A 289 -26.92 -7.89 11.62
N GLU A 290 -26.43 -8.65 12.60
CA GLU A 290 -26.89 -8.62 13.99
C GLU A 290 -26.71 -7.25 14.64
N LEU A 291 -25.63 -6.54 14.30
CA LEU A 291 -25.34 -5.18 14.79
C LEU A 291 -26.04 -4.07 13.97
N GLY A 292 -26.86 -4.42 12.94
CA GLY A 292 -27.55 -3.45 12.10
C GLY A 292 -26.61 -2.66 11.17
N LEU A 293 -25.43 -3.19 10.87
CA LEU A 293 -24.40 -2.54 10.05
C LEU A 293 -24.39 -2.98 8.58
N SER A 294 -25.40 -3.73 8.12
CA SER A 294 -25.44 -4.25 6.75
C SER A 294 -25.38 -3.17 5.68
N SER A 295 -25.95 -1.99 5.93
CA SER A 295 -25.90 -0.85 4.99
C SER A 295 -24.52 -0.17 4.91
N ALA A 296 -23.61 -0.45 5.85
CA ALA A 296 -22.24 0.06 5.85
C ALA A 296 -21.28 -0.84 5.08
N ILE A 297 -21.71 -2.01 4.62
CA ILE A 297 -20.86 -2.94 3.89
C ILE A 297 -20.47 -2.34 2.54
N MET A 298 -19.18 -2.00 2.38
CA MET A 298 -18.60 -1.52 1.12
C MET A 298 -18.34 -2.68 0.14
N GLY A 299 -18.01 -3.84 0.69
CA GLY A 299 -17.65 -5.02 -0.08
C GLY A 299 -17.15 -6.13 0.82
N LYS A 300 -16.62 -7.19 0.20
CA LYS A 300 -16.02 -8.31 0.95
C LYS A 300 -14.62 -8.65 0.47
N PHE A 301 -13.83 -9.21 1.35
CA PHE A 301 -12.55 -9.81 1.05
C PHE A 301 -12.75 -11.22 0.47
N GLY A 302 -12.32 -11.43 -0.78
CA GLY A 302 -12.50 -12.70 -1.47
C GLY A 302 -11.33 -13.67 -1.35
N GLY A 303 -10.21 -13.23 -0.74
CA GLY A 303 -9.03 -14.04 -0.52
C GLY A 303 -7.73 -13.37 -0.95
N ALA A 304 -6.61 -13.95 -0.54
CA ALA A 304 -5.27 -13.53 -0.95
C ALA A 304 -4.33 -14.72 -1.08
N VAL A 305 -3.25 -14.51 -1.83
CA VAL A 305 -2.11 -15.43 -1.93
C VAL A 305 -0.80 -14.66 -1.81
N CYS A 306 0.21 -15.31 -1.26
CA CYS A 306 1.59 -14.86 -1.31
C CYS A 306 2.42 -15.99 -1.93
N VAL A 307 3.33 -15.63 -2.84
CA VAL A 307 4.19 -16.58 -3.56
C VAL A 307 5.63 -16.10 -3.53
N GLY A 308 6.59 -17.03 -3.59
CA GLY A 308 8.01 -16.72 -3.73
C GLY A 308 8.39 -16.43 -5.18
N CYS A 309 9.45 -15.64 -5.37
CA CYS A 309 10.17 -15.44 -6.63
C CYS A 309 11.65 -15.16 -6.33
N ALA A 310 12.49 -15.07 -7.36
CA ALA A 310 13.89 -14.77 -7.17
C ALA A 310 14.08 -13.39 -6.50
N PRO A 311 14.87 -13.26 -5.42
CA PRO A 311 15.09 -11.99 -4.73
C PRO A 311 15.66 -10.90 -5.63
N SER A 312 16.57 -11.26 -6.54
CA SER A 312 17.17 -10.32 -7.52
C SER A 312 16.16 -9.75 -8.52
N GLU A 313 14.98 -10.35 -8.64
CA GLU A 313 13.89 -9.96 -9.53
C GLU A 313 12.56 -9.88 -8.77
N MET A 314 12.58 -9.36 -7.54
CA MET A 314 11.38 -9.25 -6.70
C MET A 314 10.22 -8.52 -7.41
N GLY A 315 10.53 -7.66 -8.40
CA GLY A 315 9.56 -6.98 -9.24
C GLY A 315 8.59 -7.89 -9.97
N LEU A 316 8.94 -9.18 -10.18
CA LEU A 316 8.06 -10.19 -10.79
C LEU A 316 6.97 -10.70 -9.84
N GLY A 317 6.96 -10.27 -8.59
CA GLY A 317 5.97 -10.70 -7.60
C GLY A 317 4.52 -10.72 -8.12
N PRO A 318 4.00 -9.65 -8.73
CA PRO A 318 2.64 -9.64 -9.31
C PRO A 318 2.45 -10.68 -10.42
N VAL A 319 3.46 -10.91 -11.26
CA VAL A 319 3.41 -11.88 -12.38
C VAL A 319 3.18 -13.31 -11.87
N HIS A 320 3.67 -13.62 -10.68
CA HIS A 320 3.47 -14.93 -10.04
C HIS A 320 2.22 -14.97 -9.14
N ALA A 321 1.98 -13.90 -8.38
CA ALA A 321 0.90 -13.87 -7.39
C ALA A 321 -0.50 -13.75 -8.04
N VAL A 322 -0.65 -12.96 -9.08
CA VAL A 322 -1.95 -12.75 -9.75
C VAL A 322 -2.48 -14.04 -10.37
N PRO A 323 -1.71 -14.79 -11.19
CA PRO A 323 -2.19 -16.07 -11.72
C PRO A 323 -2.50 -17.09 -10.63
N ALA A 324 -1.68 -17.16 -9.57
CA ALA A 324 -1.93 -18.05 -8.45
C ALA A 324 -3.26 -17.73 -7.73
N LEU A 325 -3.57 -16.44 -7.54
CA LEU A 325 -4.83 -16.00 -6.96
C LEU A 325 -6.02 -16.32 -7.88
N LEU A 326 -5.94 -15.92 -9.16
CA LEU A 326 -7.02 -16.15 -10.13
C LEU A 326 -7.32 -17.63 -10.31
N ASN A 327 -6.29 -18.46 -10.46
CA ASN A 327 -6.44 -19.92 -10.58
C ASN A 327 -7.11 -20.52 -9.33
N ARG A 328 -6.70 -20.11 -8.13
CA ARG A 328 -7.30 -20.57 -6.87
C ARG A 328 -8.79 -20.24 -6.78
N LEU A 329 -9.21 -19.10 -7.34
CA LEU A 329 -10.58 -18.63 -7.31
C LEU A 329 -11.38 -19.02 -8.57
N GLY A 330 -10.74 -19.64 -9.58
CA GLY A 330 -11.34 -19.97 -10.86
C GLY A 330 -11.75 -18.75 -11.69
N LEU A 331 -11.07 -17.61 -11.51
CA LEU A 331 -11.30 -16.35 -12.20
C LEU A 331 -10.39 -16.21 -13.43
N ARG A 332 -10.83 -15.40 -14.38
CA ARG A 332 -10.04 -14.92 -15.52
C ARG A 332 -9.71 -13.45 -15.32
N THR A 333 -8.72 -12.95 -16.01
CA THR A 333 -8.39 -11.51 -16.04
C THR A 333 -9.56 -10.65 -16.47
N THR A 334 -10.42 -11.16 -17.38
CA THR A 334 -11.62 -10.50 -17.87
C THR A 334 -12.75 -10.39 -16.84
N ASP A 335 -12.69 -11.14 -15.76
CA ASP A 335 -13.67 -11.09 -14.67
C ASP A 335 -13.37 -9.96 -13.65
N VAL A 336 -12.24 -9.23 -13.85
CA VAL A 336 -11.77 -8.17 -12.96
C VAL A 336 -12.04 -6.80 -13.57
N ASP A 337 -12.77 -5.97 -12.84
CA ASP A 337 -13.16 -4.62 -13.29
C ASP A 337 -12.09 -3.58 -12.99
N ARG A 338 -11.30 -3.80 -11.92
CA ARG A 338 -10.26 -2.86 -11.48
C ARG A 338 -9.02 -3.60 -10.97
N TRP A 339 -7.87 -3.13 -11.41
CA TRP A 339 -6.56 -3.61 -10.99
C TRP A 339 -5.81 -2.51 -10.25
N GLU A 340 -5.33 -2.81 -9.06
CA GLU A 340 -4.39 -1.97 -8.31
C GLU A 340 -3.06 -2.71 -8.21
N ILE A 341 -2.17 -2.47 -9.16
CA ILE A 341 -0.83 -3.04 -9.19
C ILE A 341 0.15 -1.99 -8.66
N ASN A 342 0.81 -2.28 -7.55
CA ASN A 342 1.76 -1.32 -6.97
C ASN A 342 2.89 -0.99 -7.95
N GLU A 343 3.11 0.28 -8.17
CA GLU A 343 4.19 0.82 -9.01
C GLU A 343 5.43 1.09 -8.16
N ALA A 344 6.08 0.03 -7.64
CA ALA A 344 7.34 0.22 -6.91
C ALA A 344 8.41 0.83 -7.82
N PHE A 345 8.49 0.32 -9.06
CA PHE A 345 9.28 0.84 -10.17
C PHE A 345 8.51 0.68 -11.46
N ALA A 346 8.71 1.59 -12.41
CA ALA A 346 8.04 1.52 -13.69
C ALA A 346 8.43 0.27 -14.49
N SER A 347 9.70 -0.17 -14.42
CA SER A 347 10.17 -1.41 -15.08
C SER A 347 9.33 -2.61 -14.68
N GLN A 348 9.11 -2.79 -13.39
CA GLN A 348 8.30 -3.86 -12.81
C GLN A 348 6.82 -3.73 -13.19
N ALA A 349 6.27 -2.52 -13.16
CA ALA A 349 4.85 -2.30 -13.47
C ALA A 349 4.55 -2.52 -14.95
N VAL A 350 5.39 -2.02 -15.85
CA VAL A 350 5.29 -2.27 -17.31
C VAL A 350 5.33 -3.77 -17.58
N TYR A 351 6.35 -4.46 -17.06
CA TYR A 351 6.46 -5.89 -17.29
C TYR A 351 5.29 -6.68 -16.68
N SER A 352 4.81 -6.30 -15.50
CA SER A 352 3.63 -6.94 -14.90
C SER A 352 2.39 -6.81 -15.78
N ILE A 353 2.14 -5.63 -16.37
CA ILE A 353 1.02 -5.42 -17.29
C ILE A 353 1.15 -6.32 -18.51
N GLN A 354 2.33 -6.38 -19.14
CA GLN A 354 2.60 -7.22 -20.32
C GLN A 354 2.47 -8.72 -20.01
N ALA A 355 3.17 -9.19 -18.98
CA ALA A 355 3.22 -10.61 -18.64
C ALA A 355 1.87 -11.18 -18.16
N LEU A 356 0.99 -10.32 -17.62
CA LEU A 356 -0.37 -10.70 -17.22
C LEU A 356 -1.41 -10.53 -18.34
N GLY A 357 -1.02 -10.02 -19.53
CA GLY A 357 -1.94 -9.74 -20.63
C GLY A 357 -2.95 -8.65 -20.29
N LEU A 358 -2.51 -7.60 -19.60
CA LEU A 358 -3.37 -6.51 -19.12
C LEU A 358 -3.23 -5.22 -19.94
N GLU A 359 -2.58 -5.26 -21.11
CA GLU A 359 -2.36 -4.08 -21.95
C GLU A 359 -3.68 -3.43 -22.35
N ASP A 360 -4.65 -4.21 -22.79
CA ASP A 360 -5.99 -3.70 -23.13
C ASP A 360 -6.70 -3.13 -21.88
N ALA A 361 -6.59 -3.79 -20.74
CA ALA A 361 -7.14 -3.30 -19.48
C ALA A 361 -6.47 -1.98 -19.05
N TYR A 362 -5.16 -1.84 -19.25
CA TYR A 362 -4.43 -0.61 -18.99
C TYR A 362 -4.85 0.53 -19.93
N ALA A 363 -4.99 0.24 -21.22
CA ALA A 363 -5.48 1.20 -22.21
C ALA A 363 -6.92 1.67 -21.92
N GLN A 364 -7.77 0.76 -21.42
CA GLN A 364 -9.15 1.05 -20.98
C GLN A 364 -9.24 1.76 -19.63
N GLY A 365 -8.11 2.05 -18.97
CA GLY A 365 -8.11 2.69 -17.66
C GLY A 365 -8.59 1.79 -16.52
N LYS A 366 -8.43 0.47 -16.62
CA LYS A 366 -8.78 -0.48 -15.55
C LYS A 366 -7.61 -0.82 -14.63
N VAL A 367 -6.37 -0.57 -15.06
CA VAL A 367 -5.16 -0.77 -14.25
C VAL A 367 -4.72 0.58 -13.71
N ASN A 368 -4.66 0.73 -12.39
CA ASN A 368 -4.31 1.96 -11.69
C ASN A 368 -5.04 3.19 -12.27
N PRO A 369 -6.38 3.18 -12.34
CA PRO A 369 -7.14 4.25 -13.00
C PRO A 369 -6.99 5.62 -12.34
N ASP A 370 -6.71 5.65 -11.05
CA ASP A 370 -6.50 6.86 -10.26
C ASP A 370 -5.01 7.17 -10.04
N GLY A 371 -4.12 6.59 -10.85
CA GLY A 371 -2.67 6.66 -10.68
C GLY A 371 -2.15 5.66 -9.66
N GLY A 372 -0.83 5.48 -9.61
CA GLY A 372 -0.18 4.51 -8.74
C GLY A 372 0.92 5.13 -7.87
N ALA A 373 1.79 4.30 -7.32
CA ALA A 373 2.78 4.70 -6.32
C ALA A 373 3.87 5.65 -6.84
N ILE A 374 4.11 5.70 -8.14
CA ILE A 374 5.03 6.68 -8.74
C ILE A 374 4.50 8.09 -8.50
N ALA A 375 3.20 8.30 -8.65
CA ALA A 375 2.56 9.60 -8.42
C ALA A 375 2.16 9.82 -6.97
N LEU A 376 1.50 8.82 -6.34
CA LEU A 376 0.90 8.94 -5.01
C LEU A 376 1.89 8.67 -3.87
N GLY A 377 2.91 7.82 -4.11
CA GLY A 377 3.87 7.41 -3.10
C GLY A 377 3.69 5.97 -2.60
N HIS A 378 4.75 5.46 -1.92
CA HIS A 378 4.84 4.08 -1.46
C HIS A 378 5.32 4.00 -0.01
N PRO A 379 4.48 4.35 0.98
CA PRO A 379 4.80 4.14 2.39
C PRO A 379 4.72 2.65 2.70
N LEU A 380 5.84 1.95 2.57
CA LEU A 380 6.01 0.49 2.48
C LEU A 380 4.93 -0.33 3.20
N GLY A 381 4.92 -0.28 4.55
CA GLY A 381 4.02 -1.06 5.39
C GLY A 381 2.53 -0.69 5.25
N ALA A 382 2.22 0.53 4.82
CA ALA A 382 0.84 0.99 4.64
C ALA A 382 0.28 0.75 3.24
N THR A 383 1.13 0.45 2.25
CA THR A 383 0.72 0.45 0.83
C THR A 383 -0.33 -0.61 0.50
N GLY A 384 -0.24 -1.82 1.04
CA GLY A 384 -1.21 -2.88 0.74
C GLY A 384 -2.65 -2.51 1.15
N ALA A 385 -2.81 -1.90 2.34
CA ALA A 385 -4.09 -1.37 2.80
C ALA A 385 -4.53 -0.16 1.95
N ARG A 386 -3.61 0.74 1.58
CA ARG A 386 -3.92 1.87 0.69
C ARG A 386 -4.48 1.38 -0.65
N LEU A 387 -3.87 0.38 -1.27
CA LEU A 387 -4.36 -0.19 -2.53
C LEU A 387 -5.79 -0.76 -2.36
N ALA A 388 -6.04 -1.48 -1.27
CA ALA A 388 -7.37 -2.02 -0.97
C ALA A 388 -8.42 -0.91 -0.73
N VAL A 389 -8.04 0.15 -0.03
CA VAL A 389 -8.88 1.34 0.20
C VAL A 389 -9.27 1.98 -1.14
N THR A 390 -8.29 2.32 -1.97
CA THR A 390 -8.51 2.94 -3.29
C THR A 390 -9.30 2.01 -4.23
N ALA A 391 -9.05 0.68 -4.16
CA ALA A 391 -9.79 -0.31 -4.92
C ALA A 391 -11.28 -0.31 -4.59
N LEU A 392 -11.65 -0.37 -3.30
CA LEU A 392 -13.04 -0.41 -2.86
C LEU A 392 -13.80 0.88 -3.20
N HIS A 393 -13.23 2.04 -2.91
CA HIS A 393 -13.82 3.33 -3.29
C HIS A 393 -13.93 3.48 -4.82
N GLY A 394 -12.95 2.98 -5.56
CA GLY A 394 -12.97 2.98 -7.02
C GLY A 394 -14.07 2.10 -7.59
N LEU A 395 -14.27 0.89 -7.06
CA LEU A 395 -15.38 0.02 -7.46
C LEU A 395 -16.75 0.65 -7.17
N GLU A 396 -16.90 1.29 -5.98
CA GLU A 396 -18.14 2.00 -5.63
C GLU A 396 -18.42 3.12 -6.64
N ARG A 397 -17.43 3.92 -6.98
CA ARG A 397 -17.56 5.06 -7.90
C ARG A 397 -17.89 4.64 -9.33
N THR A 398 -17.31 3.53 -9.82
CA THR A 398 -17.47 3.09 -11.21
C THR A 398 -18.58 2.08 -11.42
N GLY A 399 -19.19 1.56 -10.36
CA GLY A 399 -20.16 0.48 -10.45
C GLY A 399 -19.54 -0.90 -10.73
N GLY A 400 -18.22 -1.03 -10.75
CA GLY A 400 -17.51 -2.30 -10.90
C GLY A 400 -17.74 -3.23 -9.70
N HIS A 401 -17.48 -4.52 -9.87
CA HIS A 401 -17.73 -5.54 -8.83
C HIS A 401 -16.45 -6.15 -8.26
N VAL A 402 -15.46 -6.45 -9.10
CA VAL A 402 -14.26 -7.18 -8.69
C VAL A 402 -13.02 -6.35 -8.88
N SER A 403 -12.21 -6.23 -7.83
CA SER A 403 -10.87 -5.66 -7.92
C SER A 403 -9.82 -6.63 -7.44
N VAL A 404 -8.68 -6.64 -8.11
CA VAL A 404 -7.46 -7.32 -7.69
C VAL A 404 -6.40 -6.29 -7.31
N VAL A 405 -5.86 -6.46 -6.12
CA VAL A 405 -4.72 -5.70 -5.59
C VAL A 405 -3.49 -6.59 -5.64
N SER A 406 -2.39 -6.12 -6.21
CA SER A 406 -1.14 -6.89 -6.23
C SER A 406 0.09 -6.02 -6.07
N MET A 407 1.15 -6.61 -5.52
CA MET A 407 2.42 -5.94 -5.31
C MET A 407 3.60 -6.90 -5.29
N CYS A 408 4.74 -6.39 -5.73
CA CYS A 408 6.03 -7.00 -5.50
C CYS A 408 6.45 -6.79 -4.03
N VAL A 409 7.24 -7.71 -3.53
CA VAL A 409 7.62 -7.75 -2.12
C VAL A 409 9.13 -7.99 -2.04
N GLY A 410 9.84 -7.12 -1.35
CA GLY A 410 11.29 -7.26 -1.12
C GLY A 410 11.64 -8.65 -0.60
N THR A 411 12.88 -9.07 -0.82
CA THR A 411 13.38 -10.42 -0.51
C THR A 411 12.86 -11.54 -1.43
N GLY A 412 12.16 -11.21 -2.53
CA GLY A 412 11.72 -12.17 -3.54
C GLY A 412 10.37 -12.82 -3.24
N MET A 413 9.31 -12.01 -3.18
CA MET A 413 7.93 -12.48 -3.06
C MET A 413 6.97 -11.62 -3.88
N GLY A 414 5.77 -12.14 -4.11
CA GLY A 414 4.63 -11.40 -4.61
C GLY A 414 3.39 -11.67 -3.79
N MET A 415 2.53 -10.68 -3.63
CA MET A 415 1.25 -10.85 -2.96
C MET A 415 0.12 -10.27 -3.80
N ALA A 416 -1.02 -10.99 -3.83
CA ALA A 416 -2.24 -10.54 -4.49
C ALA A 416 -3.45 -10.82 -3.59
N GLY A 417 -4.44 -9.92 -3.63
CA GLY A 417 -5.72 -10.07 -2.93
C GLY A 417 -6.88 -9.62 -3.81
N VAL A 418 -8.05 -10.20 -3.60
CA VAL A 418 -9.27 -9.84 -4.32
C VAL A 418 -10.30 -9.25 -3.37
N PHE A 419 -10.95 -8.18 -3.84
CA PHE A 419 -12.05 -7.49 -3.15
C PHE A 419 -13.26 -7.44 -4.08
N VAL A 420 -14.43 -7.64 -3.51
CA VAL A 420 -15.72 -7.66 -4.23
C VAL A 420 -16.63 -6.60 -3.63
N ARG A 421 -17.08 -5.64 -4.44
CA ARG A 421 -18.05 -4.63 -4.03
C ARG A 421 -19.44 -5.23 -3.89
N GLU A 422 -20.23 -4.69 -2.97
CA GLU A 422 -21.62 -5.07 -2.72
C GLU A 422 -22.62 -3.95 -2.95
#